data_8aa03978bfead61406107441e2ab6183
#
_entry.id   8aa03978bfead61406107441e2ab6183
#
_cell.length_a   1.000
_cell.length_b   1.000
_cell.length_c   1.000
_cell.angle_alpha   90.00
_cell.angle_beta   90.00
_cell.angle_gamma   90.00
#
_symmetry.space_group_name_H-M   'P 1'
#
loop_
_entity.id
_entity.type
_entity.pdbx_description
1 polymer ?
#
loop_
_entity_poly.entity_id
_entity_poly.type
_entity_poly.pdbx_seq_one_letter_code
_entity_poly.pdbx_strand_id
1 'polypeptide(L)'
;MAARTLFDKVWAAHEVVPETPDTPAVLYIDLHLTHEVTTPQAFSLLKSLGLPVRRADRTLATLDHSTPTRTEQVFGNIPIVMDAAAEQVRTMEQNCAEFGVELFGMRDARRGIVHIIGPELGASQPGYTIVCGDSHTSTHGAFGALAFGIGSTEVGHVFATQCLLQRKPKGFAVNVGGALKPGVTAKDLILAIIGKVGVSGGTGHVLEYRGAAISALSMDERMTVCNMSIEAGARAGMIAPDETTFSYLKGRPRSPSGDAWDASLARWKSLVTDPGARFDAAVDIDASSLQPMITYGTNPGMVLPINGAIPQRSGDVVFDKAMAYMGFEAGEAMLGKPIDVVFIGSCTNGRLEDLHAAARVLKGRKVAKGVRLLIVPGSQQVKRDAEAAGLAQIFLDAGADWRESGCSMCLGMNGDLVEKGKYSVSTSNRNFEGRQGVGARTLLASPYTAAASAIAGHIADPRELL
;
A
#
# COMPACT_ATOMS: atom_id res chain seq x y z
N MET A 1 7.35 -30.59 18.64
CA MET A 1 6.31 -29.53 18.53
C MET A 1 5.66 -29.65 17.17
N ALA A 2 4.39 -29.30 17.01
CA ALA A 2 3.76 -29.24 15.68
C ALA A 2 4.43 -28.17 14.81
N ALA A 3 4.53 -28.44 13.51
CA ALA A 3 5.05 -27.48 12.53
C ALA A 3 4.12 -26.25 12.46
N ARG A 4 4.70 -25.06 12.47
CA ARG A 4 3.98 -23.76 12.52
C ARG A 4 4.29 -22.90 11.33
N THR A 5 3.29 -22.17 10.84
CA THR A 5 3.45 -21.13 9.82
C THR A 5 4.13 -19.88 10.41
N LEU A 6 4.66 -18.98 9.56
CA LEU A 6 5.13 -17.66 9.98
C LEU A 6 4.05 -16.94 10.80
N PHE A 7 2.81 -16.95 10.32
CA PHE A 7 1.66 -16.34 11.01
C PHE A 7 1.47 -16.93 12.40
N ASP A 8 1.48 -18.28 12.55
CA ASP A 8 1.32 -18.93 13.85
C ASP A 8 2.41 -18.55 14.85
N LYS A 9 3.66 -18.42 14.37
CA LYS A 9 4.79 -18.03 15.23
C LYS A 9 4.64 -16.60 15.74
N VAL A 10 4.26 -15.67 14.85
CA VAL A 10 4.07 -14.26 15.23
C VAL A 10 2.86 -14.13 16.15
N TRP A 11 1.73 -14.77 15.82
CA TRP A 11 0.54 -14.75 16.67
C TRP A 11 0.84 -15.24 18.09
N ALA A 12 1.40 -16.44 18.22
CA ALA A 12 1.68 -17.05 19.52
C ALA A 12 2.69 -16.25 20.37
N ALA A 13 3.58 -15.47 19.75
CA ALA A 13 4.51 -14.61 20.47
C ALA A 13 3.84 -13.35 21.06
N HIS A 14 2.65 -12.97 20.57
CA HIS A 14 1.94 -11.75 20.97
C HIS A 14 0.60 -12.01 21.67
N GLU A 15 0.20 -13.25 21.77
CA GLU A 15 -1.03 -13.66 22.45
C GLU A 15 -0.85 -13.56 23.96
N VAL A 16 -1.36 -12.48 24.56
CA VAL A 16 -1.33 -12.21 26.02
C VAL A 16 -2.37 -13.05 26.74
N VAL A 17 -3.56 -13.14 26.15
CA VAL A 17 -4.66 -14.00 26.62
C VAL A 17 -5.17 -14.77 25.42
N PRO A 18 -5.18 -16.12 25.47
CA PRO A 18 -5.67 -16.93 24.36
C PRO A 18 -7.18 -16.75 24.16
N GLU A 19 -7.64 -16.95 22.91
CA GLU A 19 -9.05 -16.92 22.61
C GLU A 19 -9.77 -18.14 23.20
N THR A 20 -11.05 -17.94 23.50
CA THR A 20 -11.99 -19.01 23.88
C THR A 20 -13.16 -18.99 22.88
N PRO A 21 -14.06 -19.98 22.93
CA PRO A 21 -15.29 -19.92 22.12
C PRO A 21 -16.07 -18.62 22.30
N ASP A 22 -16.08 -18.07 23.51
CA ASP A 22 -16.87 -16.88 23.86
C ASP A 22 -16.11 -15.57 23.77
N THR A 23 -14.76 -15.58 23.87
CA THR A 23 -13.94 -14.37 23.91
C THR A 23 -12.83 -14.40 22.87
N PRO A 24 -12.53 -13.27 22.18
CA PRO A 24 -11.37 -13.14 21.31
C PRO A 24 -10.06 -13.19 22.12
N ALA A 25 -8.95 -13.46 21.46
CA ALA A 25 -7.62 -13.32 22.04
C ALA A 25 -7.29 -11.84 22.34
N VAL A 26 -6.45 -11.61 23.33
CA VAL A 26 -5.79 -10.32 23.59
C VAL A 26 -4.41 -10.36 22.96
N LEU A 27 -4.16 -9.53 21.95
CA LEU A 27 -2.86 -9.41 21.30
C LEU A 27 -2.13 -8.14 21.77
N TYR A 28 -0.86 -8.28 22.13
CA TYR A 28 0.04 -7.14 22.30
C TYR A 28 0.42 -6.54 20.94
N ILE A 29 0.53 -5.22 20.86
CA ILE A 29 0.89 -4.48 19.64
C ILE A 29 2.28 -3.86 19.81
N ASP A 30 3.23 -4.22 18.93
CA ASP A 30 4.60 -3.70 18.99
C ASP A 30 4.73 -2.28 18.44
N LEU A 31 3.98 -1.97 17.38
CA LEU A 31 4.03 -0.67 16.72
C LEU A 31 2.63 -0.19 16.34
N HIS A 32 2.28 1.00 16.77
CA HIS A 32 1.07 1.68 16.37
C HIS A 32 1.40 2.85 15.44
N LEU A 33 1.00 2.76 14.20
CA LEU A 33 1.14 3.82 13.20
C LEU A 33 -0.17 4.62 13.14
N THR A 34 -0.07 5.94 13.00
CA THR A 34 -1.24 6.82 13.04
C THR A 34 -1.13 7.97 12.05
N HIS A 35 -2.26 8.48 11.61
CA HIS A 35 -2.37 9.63 10.71
C HIS A 35 -3.64 10.44 10.99
N GLU A 36 -3.78 11.61 10.35
CA GLU A 36 -4.76 12.64 10.70
C GLU A 36 -6.23 12.27 10.42
N VAL A 37 -6.51 11.23 9.63
CA VAL A 37 -7.90 10.92 9.24
C VAL A 37 -8.64 10.09 10.28
N THR A 38 -7.99 9.08 10.86
CA THR A 38 -8.66 8.07 11.72
C THR A 38 -8.43 8.25 13.21
N THR A 39 -7.50 9.12 13.60
CA THR A 39 -7.08 9.30 15.00
C THR A 39 -7.83 10.37 15.81
N PRO A 40 -8.46 11.40 15.24
CA PRO A 40 -9.11 12.46 16.06
C PRO A 40 -10.13 11.91 17.05
N GLN A 41 -10.96 10.96 16.62
CA GLN A 41 -11.97 10.32 17.49
C GLN A 41 -11.34 9.48 18.61
N ALA A 42 -10.25 8.79 18.32
CA ALA A 42 -9.51 7.99 19.30
C ALA A 42 -8.90 8.88 20.40
N PHE A 43 -8.27 10.00 20.03
CA PHE A 43 -7.77 10.97 21.01
C PHE A 43 -8.90 11.62 21.82
N SER A 44 -10.03 11.93 21.19
CA SER A 44 -11.21 12.46 21.90
C SER A 44 -11.74 11.48 22.95
N LEU A 45 -11.73 10.18 22.63
CA LEU A 45 -12.09 9.12 23.57
C LEU A 45 -11.14 9.09 24.77
N LEU A 46 -9.83 9.12 24.53
CA LEU A 46 -8.85 9.15 25.63
C LEU A 46 -9.04 10.37 26.54
N LYS A 47 -9.24 11.55 25.95
CA LYS A 47 -9.53 12.78 26.71
C LYS A 47 -10.76 12.63 27.61
N SER A 48 -11.85 12.10 27.05
CA SER A 48 -13.11 11.91 27.80
C SER A 48 -12.99 10.95 28.98
N LEU A 49 -12.06 9.99 28.89
CA LEU A 49 -11.78 8.99 29.91
C LEU A 49 -10.61 9.38 30.85
N GLY A 50 -9.92 10.49 30.58
CA GLY A 50 -8.74 10.92 31.34
C GLY A 50 -7.55 9.94 31.21
N LEU A 51 -7.45 9.23 30.09
CA LEU A 51 -6.40 8.23 29.84
C LEU A 51 -5.27 8.80 28.99
N PRO A 52 -3.99 8.49 29.32
CA PRO A 52 -2.84 8.82 28.49
C PRO A 52 -2.68 7.81 27.34
N VAL A 53 -1.86 8.14 26.34
CA VAL A 53 -1.29 7.15 25.42
C VAL A 53 -0.28 6.31 26.20
N ARG A 54 -0.54 5.00 26.34
CA ARG A 54 0.23 4.09 27.19
C ARG A 54 1.69 3.92 26.75
N ARG A 55 1.91 3.84 25.44
CA ARG A 55 3.23 3.62 24.83
C ARG A 55 3.45 4.60 23.67
N ALA A 56 3.64 5.88 24.01
CA ALA A 56 3.98 6.89 23.02
C ALA A 56 5.29 6.55 22.27
N ASP A 57 6.23 5.87 22.92
CA ASP A 57 7.47 5.36 22.34
C ASP A 57 7.26 4.24 21.29
N ARG A 58 6.09 3.64 21.24
CA ARG A 58 5.65 2.62 20.26
C ARG A 58 4.62 3.16 19.27
N THR A 59 4.41 4.46 19.27
CA THR A 59 3.45 5.14 18.40
C THR A 59 4.17 6.14 17.50
N LEU A 60 3.93 6.06 16.21
CA LEU A 60 4.46 7.01 15.22
C LEU A 60 3.31 7.65 14.46
N ALA A 61 3.33 8.96 14.35
CA ALA A 61 2.32 9.74 13.66
C ALA A 61 2.91 10.47 12.44
N THR A 62 2.11 10.60 11.38
CA THR A 62 2.47 11.38 10.19
C THR A 62 1.24 12.10 9.64
N LEU A 63 1.47 13.08 8.78
CA LEU A 63 0.45 13.76 8.00
C LEU A 63 0.61 13.31 6.54
N ASP A 64 -0.39 12.64 5.97
CA ASP A 64 -0.26 12.04 4.64
C ASP A 64 -1.50 12.11 3.73
N HIS A 65 -2.71 12.08 4.29
CA HIS A 65 -3.96 12.04 3.52
C HIS A 65 -4.50 13.43 3.18
N SER A 66 -4.53 14.32 4.17
CA SER A 66 -5.12 15.67 4.08
C SER A 66 -4.10 16.74 3.72
N THR A 67 -2.90 16.33 3.37
CA THR A 67 -1.79 17.25 3.06
C THR A 67 -1.77 17.64 1.59
N PRO A 68 -1.54 18.93 1.28
CA PRO A 68 -1.31 19.36 -0.10
C PRO A 68 -0.01 18.75 -0.65
N THR A 69 0.05 18.61 -1.98
CA THR A 69 1.23 18.09 -2.68
C THR A 69 1.90 19.11 -3.59
N ARG A 70 1.44 20.36 -3.62
CA ARG A 70 2.13 21.44 -4.33
C ARG A 70 3.16 22.08 -3.43
N THR A 71 4.36 22.31 -3.95
CA THR A 71 5.50 22.85 -3.18
C THR A 71 5.17 24.19 -2.52
N GLU A 72 4.49 25.08 -3.23
CA GLU A 72 4.06 26.38 -2.72
C GLU A 72 3.01 26.29 -1.60
N GLN A 73 2.27 25.22 -1.52
CA GLN A 73 1.32 24.97 -0.43
C GLN A 73 2.01 24.33 0.79
N VAL A 74 2.97 23.44 0.58
CA VAL A 74 3.68 22.75 1.67
C VAL A 74 4.68 23.68 2.36
N PHE A 75 5.48 24.44 1.59
CA PHE A 75 6.57 25.26 2.10
C PHE A 75 6.30 26.76 2.04
N GLY A 76 5.31 27.20 1.26
CA GLY A 76 4.85 28.58 1.21
C GLY A 76 3.87 28.94 2.34
N ASN A 77 3.33 30.16 2.29
CA ASN A 77 2.33 30.63 3.23
C ASN A 77 0.89 30.48 2.67
N ILE A 78 0.70 29.57 1.73
CA ILE A 78 -0.62 29.30 1.15
C ILE A 78 -1.34 28.30 2.06
N PRO A 79 -2.51 28.62 2.59
CA PRO A 79 -3.26 27.71 3.45
C PRO A 79 -3.73 26.48 2.69
N ILE A 80 -4.02 25.41 3.42
CA ILE A 80 -4.69 24.23 2.87
C ILE A 80 -6.07 24.66 2.40
N VAL A 81 -6.37 24.43 1.12
CA VAL A 81 -7.56 24.97 0.45
C VAL A 81 -8.87 24.38 1.00
N MET A 82 -8.82 23.11 1.46
CA MET A 82 -9.99 22.42 2.00
C MET A 82 -10.04 22.60 3.53
N ASP A 83 -11.03 23.31 4.06
CA ASP A 83 -11.19 23.57 5.50
C ASP A 83 -11.16 22.28 6.35
N ALA A 84 -11.84 21.22 5.88
CA ALA A 84 -11.85 19.93 6.57
C ALA A 84 -10.45 19.30 6.65
N ALA A 85 -9.64 19.40 5.60
CA ALA A 85 -8.28 18.92 5.58
C ALA A 85 -7.38 19.74 6.52
N ALA A 86 -7.53 21.05 6.51
CA ALA A 86 -6.82 21.96 7.42
C ALA A 86 -7.13 21.67 8.88
N GLU A 87 -8.41 21.39 9.20
CA GLU A 87 -8.83 21.01 10.55
C GLU A 87 -8.24 19.67 11.00
N GLN A 88 -8.24 18.67 10.14
CA GLN A 88 -7.64 17.35 10.45
C GLN A 88 -6.15 17.46 10.76
N VAL A 89 -5.41 18.24 9.95
CA VAL A 89 -3.97 18.49 10.18
C VAL A 89 -3.75 19.17 11.52
N ARG A 90 -4.47 20.29 11.80
CA ARG A 90 -4.35 21.03 13.05
C ARG A 90 -4.69 20.16 14.27
N THR A 91 -5.79 19.40 14.19
CA THR A 91 -6.24 18.51 15.28
C THR A 91 -5.19 17.43 15.56
N MET A 92 -4.56 16.87 14.53
CA MET A 92 -3.51 15.87 14.70
C MET A 92 -2.27 16.46 15.38
N GLU A 93 -1.82 17.65 14.95
CA GLU A 93 -0.69 18.36 15.56
C GLU A 93 -0.94 18.65 17.04
N GLN A 94 -2.12 19.16 17.39
CA GLN A 94 -2.52 19.44 18.77
C GLN A 94 -2.56 18.17 19.63
N ASN A 95 -3.19 17.12 19.14
CA ASN A 95 -3.32 15.86 19.87
C ASN A 95 -1.96 15.19 20.09
N CYS A 96 -1.10 15.13 19.08
CA CYS A 96 0.23 14.55 19.23
C CYS A 96 1.08 15.32 20.24
N ALA A 97 1.02 16.65 20.24
CA ALA A 97 1.70 17.49 21.23
C ALA A 97 1.18 17.23 22.65
N GLU A 98 -0.14 17.15 22.83
CA GLU A 98 -0.77 16.93 24.13
C GLU A 98 -0.46 15.54 24.72
N PHE A 99 -0.48 14.51 23.88
CA PHE A 99 -0.27 13.12 24.31
C PHE A 99 1.19 12.63 24.22
N GLY A 100 2.12 13.49 23.80
CA GLY A 100 3.55 13.16 23.68
C GLY A 100 3.86 12.14 22.57
N VAL A 101 3.05 12.07 21.52
CA VAL A 101 3.24 11.20 20.36
C VAL A 101 4.16 11.89 19.35
N GLU A 102 5.20 11.18 18.87
CA GLU A 102 6.09 11.71 17.82
C GLU A 102 5.32 11.88 16.51
N LEU A 103 5.30 13.10 15.97
CA LEU A 103 4.63 13.45 14.74
C LEU A 103 5.63 13.94 13.67
N PHE A 104 5.60 13.33 12.51
CA PHE A 104 6.23 13.86 11.30
C PHE A 104 5.25 14.83 10.62
N GLY A 105 5.33 16.09 11.05
CA GLY A 105 4.43 17.17 10.63
C GLY A 105 4.70 17.66 9.20
N MET A 106 3.91 18.66 8.76
CA MET A 106 3.88 19.15 7.38
C MET A 106 5.26 19.47 6.78
N ARG A 107 6.17 20.05 7.58
CA ARG A 107 7.52 20.46 7.13
C ARG A 107 8.64 19.54 7.63
N ASP A 108 8.31 18.41 8.25
CA ASP A 108 9.33 17.46 8.69
C ASP A 108 9.93 16.76 7.46
N ALA A 109 11.25 16.74 7.40
CA ALA A 109 11.99 16.07 6.32
C ALA A 109 11.76 14.54 6.26
N ARG A 110 11.20 13.94 7.32
CA ARG A 110 10.86 12.51 7.41
C ARG A 110 9.38 12.24 7.10
N ARG A 111 8.57 13.29 6.80
CA ARG A 111 7.15 13.16 6.48
C ARG A 111 6.95 12.32 5.22
N GLY A 112 5.91 11.54 5.21
CA GLY A 112 5.48 10.74 4.09
C GLY A 112 4.27 9.89 4.43
N ILE A 113 3.84 9.09 3.48
CA ILE A 113 2.74 8.15 3.67
C ILE A 113 3.11 7.17 4.80
N VAL A 114 2.18 6.97 5.72
CA VAL A 114 2.41 6.18 6.95
C VAL A 114 3.01 4.80 6.68
N HIS A 115 2.60 4.13 5.58
CA HIS A 115 3.10 2.81 5.18
C HIS A 115 4.42 2.85 4.38
N ILE A 116 5.00 4.02 4.19
CA ILE A 116 6.33 4.23 3.60
C ILE A 116 7.32 4.63 4.68
N ILE A 117 6.97 5.57 5.56
CA ILE A 117 7.89 6.04 6.60
C ILE A 117 8.24 4.96 7.63
N GLY A 118 7.29 4.08 8.00
CA GLY A 118 7.57 2.97 8.91
C GLY A 118 8.72 2.08 8.43
N PRO A 119 8.67 1.56 7.20
CA PRO A 119 9.77 0.87 6.53
C PRO A 119 11.06 1.70 6.42
N GLU A 120 10.98 2.93 5.92
CA GLU A 120 12.16 3.80 5.72
C GLU A 120 12.92 4.06 7.01
N LEU A 121 12.22 4.20 8.11
CA LEU A 121 12.83 4.39 9.42
C LEU A 121 13.37 3.08 10.01
N GLY A 122 13.02 1.92 9.46
CA GLY A 122 13.32 0.61 10.07
C GLY A 122 12.45 0.31 11.29
N ALA A 123 11.30 0.99 11.44
CA ALA A 123 10.35 0.75 12.51
C ALA A 123 9.52 -0.53 12.25
N SER A 124 9.29 -0.88 10.99
CA SER A 124 8.63 -2.12 10.58
C SER A 124 9.64 -3.27 10.63
N GLN A 125 9.52 -4.14 11.63
CA GLN A 125 10.50 -5.21 11.88
C GLN A 125 9.87 -6.60 11.79
N PRO A 126 10.66 -7.62 11.39
CA PRO A 126 10.19 -9.00 11.36
C PRO A 126 9.66 -9.48 12.71
N GLY A 127 8.51 -10.16 12.66
CA GLY A 127 7.89 -10.74 13.83
C GLY A 127 7.11 -9.75 14.69
N TYR A 128 7.00 -8.48 14.31
CA TYR A 128 6.18 -7.50 15.02
C TYR A 128 4.68 -7.67 14.71
N THR A 129 3.85 -7.21 15.63
CA THR A 129 2.45 -6.86 15.40
C THR A 129 2.37 -5.36 15.15
N ILE A 130 1.81 -4.95 13.99
CA ILE A 130 1.74 -3.56 13.57
C ILE A 130 0.29 -3.20 13.22
N VAL A 131 -0.22 -2.12 13.78
CA VAL A 131 -1.57 -1.64 13.48
C VAL A 131 -1.59 -0.16 13.10
N CYS A 132 -2.60 0.20 12.32
CA CYS A 132 -2.91 1.58 11.93
C CYS A 132 -4.41 1.69 11.63
N GLY A 133 -4.97 2.87 11.72
CA GLY A 133 -6.34 3.17 11.28
C GLY A 133 -6.52 3.17 9.75
N ASP A 134 -5.67 2.48 9.01
CA ASP A 134 -5.69 2.33 7.55
C ASP A 134 -5.55 0.86 7.15
N SER A 135 -6.35 0.41 6.18
CA SER A 135 -6.37 -0.99 5.74
C SER A 135 -5.05 -1.43 5.10
N HIS A 136 -4.29 -0.51 4.45
CA HIS A 136 -3.03 -0.84 3.80
C HIS A 136 -1.85 -1.02 4.78
N THR A 137 -2.12 -1.07 6.09
CA THR A 137 -1.17 -1.52 7.12
C THR A 137 -0.58 -2.90 6.79
N SER A 138 -1.30 -3.72 6.01
CA SER A 138 -0.79 -5.00 5.49
C SER A 138 0.54 -4.88 4.74
N THR A 139 0.90 -3.68 4.24
CA THR A 139 2.20 -3.38 3.62
C THR A 139 3.38 -3.88 4.46
N HIS A 140 3.30 -3.70 5.78
CA HIS A 140 4.39 -4.05 6.70
C HIS A 140 4.59 -5.57 6.86
N GLY A 141 3.63 -6.39 6.38
CA GLY A 141 3.79 -7.83 6.30
C GLY A 141 4.89 -8.28 5.34
N ALA A 142 5.36 -7.41 4.44
CA ALA A 142 6.54 -7.62 3.60
C ALA A 142 7.82 -7.88 4.41
N PHE A 143 7.85 -7.47 5.66
CA PHE A 143 8.93 -7.70 6.62
C PHE A 143 8.75 -8.97 7.46
N GLY A 144 7.66 -9.72 7.27
CA GLY A 144 7.30 -10.83 8.16
C GLY A 144 6.64 -10.37 9.46
N ALA A 145 6.08 -9.18 9.48
CA ALA A 145 5.24 -8.67 10.55
C ALA A 145 3.78 -9.10 10.36
N LEU A 146 3.04 -9.30 11.43
CA LEU A 146 1.59 -9.41 11.40
C LEU A 146 1.00 -7.99 11.45
N ALA A 147 0.66 -7.46 10.30
CA ALA A 147 0.27 -6.06 10.15
C ALA A 147 -1.10 -5.91 9.51
N PHE A 148 -2.00 -5.15 10.14
CA PHE A 148 -3.38 -5.01 9.67
C PHE A 148 -4.04 -3.71 10.12
N GLY A 149 -5.03 -3.28 9.32
CA GLY A 149 -5.85 -2.11 9.61
C GLY A 149 -6.84 -2.34 10.73
N ILE A 150 -7.11 -1.30 11.52
CA ILE A 150 -8.06 -1.29 12.64
C ILE A 150 -9.01 -0.11 12.56
N GLY A 151 -10.19 -0.24 13.19
CA GLY A 151 -11.16 0.85 13.25
C GLY A 151 -10.78 1.94 14.27
N SER A 152 -11.39 3.13 14.16
CA SER A 152 -11.07 4.27 15.03
C SER A 152 -11.26 3.98 16.53
N THR A 153 -12.24 3.15 16.91
CA THR A 153 -12.43 2.70 18.31
C THR A 153 -11.27 1.81 18.76
N GLU A 154 -10.82 0.89 17.89
CA GLU A 154 -9.69 0.02 18.17
C GLU A 154 -8.38 0.82 18.27
N VAL A 155 -8.20 1.89 17.48
CA VAL A 155 -7.09 2.86 17.64
C VAL A 155 -7.06 3.41 19.06
N GLY A 156 -8.22 3.81 19.59
CA GLY A 156 -8.34 4.27 20.99
C GLY A 156 -7.97 3.19 22.01
N HIS A 157 -8.38 1.94 21.80
CA HIS A 157 -7.99 0.81 22.65
C HIS A 157 -6.47 0.58 22.66
N VAL A 158 -5.83 0.62 21.48
CA VAL A 158 -4.38 0.45 21.38
C VAL A 158 -3.64 1.61 22.04
N PHE A 159 -4.11 2.86 21.87
CA PHE A 159 -3.55 3.99 22.60
C PHE A 159 -3.59 3.78 24.12
N ALA A 160 -4.73 3.35 24.65
CA ALA A 160 -4.93 3.18 26.10
C ALA A 160 -4.22 1.95 26.69
N THR A 161 -4.08 0.86 25.94
CA THR A 161 -3.71 -0.46 26.49
C THR A 161 -2.48 -1.08 25.87
N GLN A 162 -2.09 -0.66 24.64
CA GLN A 162 -1.13 -1.33 23.76
C GLN A 162 -1.55 -2.75 23.37
N CYS A 163 -2.81 -3.08 23.50
CA CYS A 163 -3.38 -4.38 23.18
C CYS A 163 -4.63 -4.24 22.32
N LEU A 164 -5.01 -5.34 21.68
CA LEU A 164 -6.17 -5.41 20.80
C LEU A 164 -6.87 -6.76 20.95
N LEU A 165 -8.21 -6.76 20.92
CA LEU A 165 -9.04 -7.97 20.90
C LEU A 165 -9.20 -8.45 19.46
N GLN A 166 -8.75 -9.67 19.16
CA GLN A 166 -8.85 -10.26 17.81
C GLN A 166 -9.19 -11.74 17.85
N ARG A 167 -10.08 -12.20 16.96
CA ARG A 167 -10.20 -13.62 16.63
C ARG A 167 -9.06 -14.01 15.71
N LYS A 168 -8.45 -15.19 15.95
CA LYS A 168 -7.34 -15.68 15.14
C LYS A 168 -7.82 -15.98 13.72
N PRO A 169 -7.27 -15.29 12.69
CA PRO A 169 -7.55 -15.61 11.29
C PRO A 169 -6.99 -16.99 10.89
N LYS A 170 -7.48 -17.52 9.79
CA LYS A 170 -6.95 -18.73 9.15
C LYS A 170 -5.70 -18.40 8.32
N GLY A 171 -4.87 -19.41 8.04
CA GLY A 171 -3.71 -19.29 7.16
C GLY A 171 -4.04 -19.65 5.71
N PHE A 172 -3.60 -18.82 4.75
CA PHE A 172 -3.76 -19.05 3.32
C PHE A 172 -2.42 -18.95 2.61
N ALA A 173 -1.94 -20.05 2.00
CA ALA A 173 -0.69 -20.05 1.24
C ALA A 173 -0.92 -19.53 -0.20
N VAL A 174 -0.15 -18.53 -0.61
CA VAL A 174 -0.06 -18.09 -2.00
C VAL A 174 1.31 -18.49 -2.54
N ASN A 175 1.36 -19.60 -3.27
CA ASN A 175 2.60 -20.16 -3.81
C ASN A 175 2.85 -19.56 -5.21
N VAL A 176 3.97 -18.85 -5.38
CA VAL A 176 4.31 -18.19 -6.65
C VAL A 176 5.60 -18.79 -7.19
N GLY A 177 5.45 -19.66 -8.19
CA GLY A 177 6.56 -20.28 -8.91
C GLY A 177 7.00 -19.44 -10.12
N GLY A 178 8.08 -19.88 -10.76
CA GLY A 178 8.62 -19.22 -11.95
C GLY A 178 9.34 -17.90 -11.64
N ALA A 179 9.39 -17.00 -12.62
CA ALA A 179 9.99 -15.67 -12.52
C ALA A 179 9.19 -14.65 -13.34
N LEU A 180 9.12 -13.41 -12.87
CA LEU A 180 8.50 -12.30 -13.62
C LEU A 180 9.32 -12.00 -14.89
N LYS A 181 8.63 -11.80 -16.00
CA LYS A 181 9.24 -11.41 -17.28
C LYS A 181 9.53 -9.90 -17.32
N PRO A 182 10.46 -9.45 -18.17
CA PRO A 182 10.67 -8.02 -18.39
C PRO A 182 9.35 -7.30 -18.71
N GLY A 183 9.12 -6.15 -18.07
CA GLY A 183 7.89 -5.37 -18.22
C GLY A 183 6.72 -5.82 -17.34
N VAL A 184 6.88 -6.91 -16.59
CA VAL A 184 5.92 -7.38 -15.57
C VAL A 184 6.49 -7.10 -14.18
N THR A 185 5.68 -6.53 -13.29
CA THR A 185 6.09 -6.07 -11.97
C THR A 185 5.33 -6.77 -10.85
N ALA A 186 5.72 -6.51 -9.61
CA ALA A 186 4.97 -6.96 -8.43
C ALA A 186 3.52 -6.46 -8.40
N LYS A 187 3.23 -5.29 -9.01
CA LYS A 187 1.86 -4.78 -9.17
C LYS A 187 1.03 -5.67 -10.08
N ASP A 188 1.61 -6.13 -11.18
CA ASP A 188 0.94 -7.04 -12.11
C ASP A 188 0.71 -8.40 -11.45
N LEU A 189 1.69 -8.88 -10.68
CA LEU A 189 1.57 -10.11 -9.91
C LEU A 189 0.41 -10.05 -8.91
N ILE A 190 0.34 -9.01 -8.07
CA ILE A 190 -0.72 -8.95 -7.07
C ILE A 190 -2.10 -8.73 -7.71
N LEU A 191 -2.20 -7.97 -8.79
CA LEU A 191 -3.44 -7.83 -9.55
C LEU A 191 -3.90 -9.18 -10.13
N ALA A 192 -2.98 -9.99 -10.67
CA ALA A 192 -3.28 -11.35 -11.15
C ALA A 192 -3.73 -12.27 -10.02
N ILE A 193 -3.10 -12.20 -8.84
CA ILE A 193 -3.51 -12.95 -7.64
C ILE A 193 -4.92 -12.56 -7.23
N ILE A 194 -5.23 -11.26 -7.13
CA ILE A 194 -6.57 -10.77 -6.78
C ILE A 194 -7.60 -11.22 -7.82
N GLY A 195 -7.27 -11.15 -9.10
CA GLY A 195 -8.15 -11.65 -10.17
C GLY A 195 -8.46 -13.13 -10.05
N LYS A 196 -7.50 -13.95 -9.60
CA LYS A 196 -7.67 -15.39 -9.40
C LYS A 196 -8.38 -15.76 -8.11
N VAL A 197 -8.02 -15.12 -7.00
CA VAL A 197 -8.58 -15.38 -5.67
C VAL A 197 -9.96 -14.73 -5.50
N GLY A 198 -10.17 -13.59 -6.16
CA GLY A 198 -11.36 -12.74 -6.03
C GLY A 198 -11.24 -11.76 -4.86
N VAL A 199 -12.04 -10.68 -4.90
CA VAL A 199 -12.02 -9.60 -3.89
C VAL A 199 -12.50 -10.02 -2.49
N SER A 200 -13.05 -11.21 -2.35
CA SER A 200 -13.52 -11.78 -1.07
C SER A 200 -12.87 -13.12 -0.73
N GLY A 201 -12.02 -13.68 -1.60
CA GLY A 201 -11.49 -15.03 -1.43
C GLY A 201 -10.51 -15.16 -0.27
N GLY A 202 -9.89 -14.07 0.17
CA GLY A 202 -9.03 -13.99 1.35
C GLY A 202 -9.75 -13.66 2.66
N THR A 203 -11.08 -13.52 2.66
CA THR A 203 -11.84 -13.11 3.85
C THR A 203 -11.60 -14.07 5.02
N GLY A 204 -11.28 -13.52 6.19
CA GLY A 204 -10.97 -14.29 7.39
C GLY A 204 -9.59 -14.98 7.39
N HIS A 205 -8.73 -14.68 6.41
CA HIS A 205 -7.40 -15.26 6.29
C HIS A 205 -6.28 -14.22 6.38
N VAL A 206 -5.10 -14.70 6.75
CA VAL A 206 -3.81 -14.04 6.52
C VAL A 206 -3.14 -14.76 5.34
N LEU A 207 -2.78 -14.02 4.30
CA LEU A 207 -2.09 -14.57 3.13
C LEU A 207 -0.60 -14.66 3.42
N GLU A 208 0.01 -15.83 3.23
CA GLU A 208 1.48 -15.96 3.23
C GLU A 208 1.94 -16.19 1.79
N TYR A 209 2.64 -15.20 1.25
CA TYR A 209 3.23 -15.26 -0.09
C TYR A 209 4.56 -15.99 -0.05
N ARG A 210 4.74 -16.98 -0.93
CA ARG A 210 5.85 -17.94 -0.90
C ARG A 210 6.29 -18.32 -2.30
N GLY A 211 7.49 -18.88 -2.41
CA GLY A 211 8.02 -19.43 -3.66
C GLY A 211 9.10 -18.55 -4.29
N ALA A 212 9.72 -19.10 -5.35
CA ALA A 212 10.91 -18.53 -5.97
C ALA A 212 10.69 -17.10 -6.48
N ALA A 213 9.53 -16.82 -7.09
CA ALA A 213 9.22 -15.51 -7.59
C ALA A 213 9.09 -14.47 -6.46
N ILE A 214 8.53 -14.84 -5.30
CA ILE A 214 8.42 -13.96 -4.14
C ILE A 214 9.80 -13.69 -3.51
N SER A 215 10.63 -14.72 -3.39
CA SER A 215 11.98 -14.56 -2.84
C SER A 215 12.87 -13.65 -3.69
N ALA A 216 12.64 -13.64 -5.00
CA ALA A 216 13.38 -12.79 -5.95
C ALA A 216 12.97 -11.31 -5.93
N LEU A 217 11.83 -10.96 -5.33
CA LEU A 217 11.34 -9.57 -5.25
C LEU A 217 12.23 -8.73 -4.33
N SER A 218 12.42 -7.47 -4.71
CA SER A 218 12.97 -6.44 -3.83
C SER A 218 12.02 -6.14 -2.66
N MET A 219 12.49 -5.37 -1.66
CA MET A 219 11.60 -4.98 -0.56
C MET A 219 10.47 -4.06 -1.04
N ASP A 220 10.70 -3.15 -1.98
CA ASP A 220 9.67 -2.27 -2.53
C ASP A 220 8.59 -3.09 -3.25
N GLU A 221 8.98 -4.10 -4.01
CA GLU A 221 8.09 -5.04 -4.67
C GLU A 221 7.30 -5.90 -3.67
N ARG A 222 7.95 -6.43 -2.61
CA ARG A 222 7.25 -7.18 -1.54
C ARG A 222 6.23 -6.32 -0.82
N MET A 223 6.55 -5.05 -0.57
CA MET A 223 5.60 -4.10 0.01
C MET A 223 4.39 -3.86 -0.89
N THR A 224 4.58 -3.80 -2.21
CA THR A 224 3.48 -3.70 -3.18
C THR A 224 2.55 -4.93 -3.10
N VAL A 225 3.11 -6.15 -3.04
CA VAL A 225 2.32 -7.38 -2.91
C VAL A 225 1.52 -7.40 -1.61
N CYS A 226 2.18 -7.17 -0.47
CA CYS A 226 1.52 -7.17 0.83
C CYS A 226 0.50 -6.04 0.98
N ASN A 227 0.79 -4.85 0.42
CA ASN A 227 -0.12 -3.71 0.42
C ASN A 227 -1.51 -4.08 -0.10
N MET A 228 -1.57 -4.75 -1.25
CA MET A 228 -2.82 -5.08 -1.93
C MET A 228 -3.45 -6.42 -1.49
N SER A 229 -2.98 -7.05 -0.44
CA SER A 229 -3.65 -8.24 0.14
C SER A 229 -5.08 -7.97 0.59
N ILE A 230 -5.33 -6.74 1.02
CA ILE A 230 -6.64 -6.26 1.49
C ILE A 230 -7.66 -6.25 0.35
N GLU A 231 -7.23 -6.02 -0.88
CA GLU A 231 -8.11 -6.03 -2.06
C GLU A 231 -8.57 -7.45 -2.45
N ALA A 232 -7.89 -8.50 -1.95
CA ALA A 232 -8.38 -9.87 -1.98
C ALA A 232 -9.31 -10.21 -0.80
N GLY A 233 -9.64 -9.24 0.07
CA GLY A 233 -10.46 -9.43 1.26
C GLY A 233 -9.70 -9.99 2.47
N ALA A 234 -8.38 -10.17 2.38
CA ALA A 234 -7.58 -10.73 3.45
C ALA A 234 -7.42 -9.78 4.65
N ARG A 235 -7.18 -10.34 5.85
CA ARG A 235 -6.87 -9.55 7.04
C ARG A 235 -5.47 -8.93 6.98
N ALA A 236 -4.51 -9.66 6.42
CA ALA A 236 -3.12 -9.27 6.25
C ALA A 236 -2.47 -10.08 5.13
N GLY A 237 -1.33 -9.60 4.62
CA GLY A 237 -0.42 -10.37 3.78
C GLY A 237 0.95 -10.41 4.43
N MET A 238 1.65 -11.53 4.37
CA MET A 238 2.95 -11.73 5.00
C MET A 238 3.93 -12.37 4.03
N ILE A 239 5.20 -11.98 4.11
CA ILE A 239 6.33 -12.64 3.44
C ILE A 239 7.36 -12.97 4.51
N ALA A 240 7.87 -14.20 4.52
CA ALA A 240 8.90 -14.59 5.47
C ALA A 240 10.17 -13.74 5.28
N PRO A 241 10.75 -13.22 6.37
CA PRO A 241 11.96 -12.39 6.27
C PRO A 241 13.16 -13.23 5.83
N ASP A 242 13.99 -12.67 4.97
CA ASP A 242 15.19 -13.26 4.43
C ASP A 242 16.33 -12.22 4.31
N GLU A 243 17.43 -12.55 3.65
CA GLU A 243 18.59 -11.66 3.50
C GLU A 243 18.23 -10.34 2.79
N THR A 244 17.22 -10.31 1.90
CA THR A 244 16.70 -9.08 1.28
C THR A 244 16.09 -8.17 2.36
N THR A 245 15.28 -8.75 3.25
CA THR A 245 14.68 -8.02 4.38
C THR A 245 15.75 -7.51 5.36
N PHE A 246 16.73 -8.36 5.69
CA PHE A 246 17.78 -7.99 6.64
C PHE A 246 18.68 -6.88 6.10
N SER A 247 19.06 -6.98 4.82
CA SER A 247 19.85 -5.95 4.13
C SER A 247 19.12 -4.61 4.07
N TYR A 248 17.82 -4.63 3.83
CA TYR A 248 16.99 -3.41 3.82
C TYR A 248 16.95 -2.73 5.19
N LEU A 249 16.84 -3.49 6.28
CA LEU A 249 16.73 -2.96 7.64
C LEU A 249 18.06 -2.49 8.23
N LYS A 250 19.17 -3.05 7.79
CA LYS A 250 20.49 -2.79 8.38
C LYS A 250 20.87 -1.31 8.30
N GLY A 251 21.16 -0.71 9.46
CA GLY A 251 21.60 0.68 9.56
C GLY A 251 20.48 1.73 9.48
N ARG A 252 19.22 1.34 9.40
CA ARG A 252 18.10 2.30 9.45
C ARG A 252 17.92 2.86 10.87
N PRO A 253 17.41 4.11 11.01
CA PRO A 253 17.39 4.84 12.28
C PRO A 253 16.75 4.12 13.47
N ARG A 254 15.71 3.30 13.20
CA ARG A 254 14.97 2.56 14.24
C ARG A 254 15.21 1.05 14.20
N SER A 255 16.10 0.60 13.34
CA SER A 255 16.54 -0.79 13.35
C SER A 255 17.48 -1.04 14.53
N PRO A 256 17.49 -2.27 15.07
CA PRO A 256 18.49 -2.66 16.07
C PRO A 256 19.91 -2.44 15.54
N SER A 257 20.88 -2.22 16.44
CA SER A 257 22.30 -2.07 16.10
C SER A 257 23.18 -2.82 17.09
N GLY A 258 24.43 -3.11 16.71
CA GLY A 258 25.38 -3.85 17.56
C GLY A 258 24.82 -5.22 17.99
N ASP A 259 25.02 -5.61 19.24
CA ASP A 259 24.58 -6.89 19.81
C ASP A 259 23.05 -7.09 19.69
N ALA A 260 22.27 -6.00 19.75
CA ALA A 260 20.83 -6.07 19.57
C ALA A 260 20.43 -6.44 18.12
N TRP A 261 21.25 -6.06 17.14
CA TRP A 261 21.06 -6.49 15.75
C TRP A 261 21.27 -8.00 15.63
N ASP A 262 22.36 -8.54 16.17
CA ASP A 262 22.69 -9.97 16.05
C ASP A 262 21.63 -10.83 16.75
N ALA A 263 21.17 -10.42 17.93
CA ALA A 263 20.09 -11.08 18.65
C ALA A 263 18.75 -11.04 17.86
N SER A 264 18.45 -9.90 17.23
CA SER A 264 17.25 -9.74 16.41
C SER A 264 17.34 -10.58 15.14
N LEU A 265 18.49 -10.60 14.46
CA LEU A 265 18.73 -11.40 13.27
C LEU A 265 18.54 -12.91 13.53
N ALA A 266 19.05 -13.42 14.64
CA ALA A 266 18.85 -14.81 15.05
C ALA A 266 17.35 -15.13 15.21
N ARG A 267 16.59 -14.24 15.87
CA ARG A 267 15.14 -14.38 16.04
C ARG A 267 14.41 -14.29 14.69
N TRP A 268 14.76 -13.33 13.84
CA TRP A 268 14.12 -13.13 12.55
C TRP A 268 14.29 -14.33 11.61
N LYS A 269 15.47 -14.96 11.59
CA LYS A 269 15.73 -16.19 10.82
C LYS A 269 14.86 -17.37 11.27
N SER A 270 14.40 -17.39 12.52
CA SER A 270 13.52 -18.45 13.02
C SER A 270 12.05 -18.31 12.61
N LEU A 271 11.66 -17.17 12.01
CA LEU A 271 10.27 -16.88 11.66
C LEU A 271 9.78 -17.62 10.40
N VAL A 272 10.67 -18.15 9.59
CA VAL A 272 10.30 -18.91 8.37
C VAL A 272 9.32 -20.03 8.74
N THR A 273 8.28 -20.22 7.91
CA THR A 273 7.31 -21.32 8.05
C THR A 273 8.02 -22.66 8.09
N ASP A 274 7.69 -23.49 9.09
CA ASP A 274 8.32 -24.79 9.29
C ASP A 274 7.98 -25.76 8.14
N PRO A 275 8.91 -26.65 7.76
CA PRO A 275 8.57 -27.73 6.84
C PRO A 275 7.40 -28.56 7.36
N GLY A 276 6.40 -28.79 6.49
CA GLY A 276 5.18 -29.55 6.86
C GLY A 276 4.12 -28.74 7.61
N ALA A 277 4.30 -27.44 7.84
CA ALA A 277 3.24 -26.58 8.35
C ALA A 277 2.03 -26.59 7.41
N ARG A 278 0.82 -26.57 7.98
CA ARG A 278 -0.43 -26.66 7.23
C ARG A 278 -1.07 -25.27 7.12
N PHE A 279 -1.67 -25.01 5.97
CA PHE A 279 -2.54 -23.86 5.73
C PHE A 279 -3.97 -24.33 5.54
N ASP A 280 -4.94 -23.47 5.86
CA ASP A 280 -6.37 -23.76 5.69
C ASP A 280 -6.79 -23.70 4.22
N ALA A 281 -6.10 -22.87 3.42
CA ALA A 281 -6.31 -22.74 1.98
C ALA A 281 -4.98 -22.48 1.25
N ALA A 282 -4.94 -22.76 -0.05
CA ALA A 282 -3.78 -22.48 -0.88
C ALA A 282 -4.19 -22.14 -2.31
N VAL A 283 -3.35 -21.33 -2.98
CA VAL A 283 -3.43 -21.07 -4.42
C VAL A 283 -2.02 -21.06 -5.01
N ASP A 284 -1.88 -21.61 -6.23
CA ASP A 284 -0.63 -21.64 -6.98
C ASP A 284 -0.70 -20.65 -8.15
N ILE A 285 0.36 -19.87 -8.34
CA ILE A 285 0.52 -18.88 -9.42
C ILE A 285 1.83 -19.20 -10.16
N ASP A 286 1.81 -19.24 -11.47
CA ASP A 286 2.99 -19.26 -12.31
C ASP A 286 3.32 -17.83 -12.79
N ALA A 287 4.33 -17.22 -12.17
CA ALA A 287 4.79 -15.87 -12.51
C ALA A 287 5.33 -15.80 -13.95
N SER A 288 5.82 -16.90 -14.51
CA SER A 288 6.36 -16.94 -15.88
C SER A 288 5.28 -16.78 -16.95
N SER A 289 4.02 -17.04 -16.62
CA SER A 289 2.89 -16.87 -17.52
C SER A 289 2.28 -15.47 -17.52
N LEU A 290 2.64 -14.64 -16.51
CA LEU A 290 2.04 -13.33 -16.33
C LEU A 290 2.46 -12.32 -17.41
N GLN A 291 1.58 -11.38 -17.64
CA GLN A 291 1.76 -10.23 -18.52
C GLN A 291 1.47 -8.96 -17.72
N PRO A 292 1.78 -7.76 -18.23
CA PRO A 292 1.29 -6.52 -17.63
C PRO A 292 -0.24 -6.59 -17.48
N MET A 293 -0.74 -6.18 -16.32
CA MET A 293 -2.15 -6.28 -15.93
C MET A 293 -2.80 -4.89 -15.88
N ILE A 294 -4.10 -4.85 -16.18
CA ILE A 294 -4.91 -3.63 -16.02
C ILE A 294 -6.32 -4.00 -15.55
N THR A 295 -6.90 -3.18 -14.68
CA THR A 295 -8.31 -3.33 -14.31
C THR A 295 -9.23 -2.71 -15.38
N TYR A 296 -10.45 -3.27 -15.51
CA TYR A 296 -11.43 -2.77 -16.45
C TYR A 296 -12.77 -2.36 -15.80
N GLY A 297 -12.92 -2.63 -14.51
CA GLY A 297 -14.15 -2.35 -13.77
C GLY A 297 -13.94 -1.50 -12.52
N THR A 298 -14.84 -1.66 -11.55
CA THR A 298 -14.92 -0.84 -10.34
C THR A 298 -14.37 -1.51 -9.08
N ASN A 299 -13.61 -2.58 -9.23
CA ASN A 299 -12.86 -3.22 -8.16
C ASN A 299 -11.59 -3.90 -8.71
N PRO A 300 -10.56 -4.16 -7.89
CA PRO A 300 -9.29 -4.75 -8.34
C PRO A 300 -9.38 -6.19 -8.86
N GLY A 301 -10.46 -6.92 -8.55
CA GLY A 301 -10.71 -8.27 -9.10
C GLY A 301 -11.22 -8.25 -10.54
N MET A 302 -11.71 -7.11 -11.02
CA MET A 302 -12.06 -6.90 -12.43
C MET A 302 -10.80 -6.51 -13.20
N VAL A 303 -9.92 -7.46 -13.42
CA VAL A 303 -8.59 -7.30 -14.00
C VAL A 303 -8.34 -8.31 -15.10
N LEU A 304 -7.52 -7.95 -16.08
CA LEU A 304 -7.11 -8.80 -17.18
C LEU A 304 -5.69 -8.45 -17.67
N PRO A 305 -5.03 -9.34 -18.40
CA PRO A 305 -3.80 -8.99 -19.12
C PRO A 305 -4.03 -7.84 -20.07
N ILE A 306 -3.05 -6.95 -20.21
CA ILE A 306 -3.19 -5.69 -20.95
C ILE A 306 -3.62 -5.89 -22.42
N ASN A 307 -3.26 -7.01 -23.03
CA ASN A 307 -3.66 -7.41 -24.38
C ASN A 307 -4.95 -8.24 -24.41
N GLY A 308 -5.63 -8.39 -23.27
CA GLY A 308 -6.88 -9.13 -23.16
C GLY A 308 -8.10 -8.29 -23.53
N ALA A 309 -9.24 -8.97 -23.61
CA ALA A 309 -10.56 -8.36 -23.81
C ALA A 309 -11.43 -8.56 -22.57
N ILE A 310 -12.31 -7.61 -22.32
CA ILE A 310 -13.28 -7.64 -21.21
C ILE A 310 -14.14 -8.90 -21.35
N PRO A 311 -14.24 -9.74 -20.31
CA PRO A 311 -14.95 -11.01 -20.41
C PRO A 311 -16.44 -10.83 -20.65
N GLN A 312 -17.07 -11.83 -21.29
CA GLN A 312 -18.53 -11.92 -21.41
C GLN A 312 -19.10 -12.50 -20.10
N ARG A 313 -19.92 -11.73 -19.40
CA ARG A 313 -20.59 -12.15 -18.15
C ARG A 313 -22.07 -11.78 -18.19
N SER A 314 -22.87 -12.59 -18.87
CA SER A 314 -24.31 -12.38 -18.96
C SER A 314 -25.01 -12.64 -17.62
N GLY A 315 -25.83 -11.69 -17.16
CA GLY A 315 -26.65 -11.81 -15.95
C GLY A 315 -25.92 -11.56 -14.62
N ASP A 316 -24.68 -11.07 -14.65
CA ASP A 316 -23.94 -10.62 -13.47
C ASP A 316 -24.21 -9.13 -13.23
N VAL A 317 -25.11 -8.85 -12.27
CA VAL A 317 -25.55 -7.48 -11.95
C VAL A 317 -24.37 -6.57 -11.53
N VAL A 318 -23.37 -7.13 -10.83
CA VAL A 318 -22.17 -6.35 -10.39
C VAL A 318 -21.32 -6.01 -11.61
N PHE A 319 -21.15 -6.95 -12.53
CA PHE A 319 -20.45 -6.73 -13.78
C PHE A 319 -21.17 -5.68 -14.63
N ASP A 320 -22.48 -5.83 -14.85
CA ASP A 320 -23.27 -4.93 -15.69
C ASP A 320 -23.24 -3.49 -15.15
N LYS A 321 -23.37 -3.32 -13.83
CA LYS A 321 -23.22 -2.02 -13.16
C LYS A 321 -21.84 -1.41 -13.37
N ALA A 322 -20.78 -2.21 -13.22
CA ALA A 322 -19.41 -1.75 -13.41
C ALA A 322 -19.16 -1.32 -14.87
N MET A 323 -19.65 -2.09 -15.86
CA MET A 323 -19.52 -1.74 -17.27
C MET A 323 -20.27 -0.45 -17.61
N ALA A 324 -21.48 -0.27 -17.09
CA ALA A 324 -22.25 0.95 -17.26
C ALA A 324 -21.52 2.17 -16.66
N TYR A 325 -20.93 2.05 -15.46
CA TYR A 325 -20.15 3.11 -14.84
C TYR A 325 -18.89 3.43 -15.63
N MET A 326 -18.14 2.40 -16.03
CA MET A 326 -16.88 2.55 -16.78
C MET A 326 -17.12 2.97 -18.24
N GLY A 327 -18.33 2.78 -18.78
CA GLY A 327 -18.64 3.05 -20.18
C GLY A 327 -17.91 2.09 -21.12
N PHE A 328 -17.76 0.83 -20.72
CA PHE A 328 -17.15 -0.24 -21.49
C PHE A 328 -18.18 -1.31 -21.84
N GLU A 329 -17.90 -2.07 -22.89
CA GLU A 329 -18.72 -3.21 -23.31
C GLU A 329 -17.94 -4.52 -23.18
N ALA A 330 -18.67 -5.60 -22.93
CA ALA A 330 -18.08 -6.94 -22.93
C ALA A 330 -17.48 -7.27 -24.30
N GLY A 331 -16.31 -7.90 -24.33
CA GLY A 331 -15.56 -8.21 -25.54
C GLY A 331 -14.63 -7.10 -26.02
N GLU A 332 -14.71 -5.88 -25.47
CA GLU A 332 -13.79 -4.81 -25.86
C GLU A 332 -12.36 -5.07 -25.37
N ALA A 333 -11.37 -4.73 -26.21
CA ALA A 333 -9.96 -4.69 -25.82
C ALA A 333 -9.66 -3.46 -24.97
N MET A 334 -8.77 -3.60 -23.98
CA MET A 334 -8.31 -2.45 -23.18
C MET A 334 -7.25 -1.62 -23.90
N LEU A 335 -6.36 -2.26 -24.66
CA LEU A 335 -5.34 -1.55 -25.46
C LEU A 335 -5.97 -0.53 -26.41
N GLY A 336 -5.36 0.66 -26.48
CA GLY A 336 -5.80 1.73 -27.34
C GLY A 336 -6.97 2.58 -26.82
N LYS A 337 -7.56 2.25 -25.65
CA LYS A 337 -8.61 3.10 -25.07
C LYS A 337 -8.03 4.43 -24.59
N PRO A 338 -8.61 5.58 -24.99
CA PRO A 338 -8.13 6.91 -24.61
C PRO A 338 -8.13 7.11 -23.08
N ILE A 339 -7.18 7.88 -22.60
CA ILE A 339 -7.08 8.27 -21.19
C ILE A 339 -6.87 9.78 -21.07
N ASP A 340 -7.22 10.34 -19.92
CA ASP A 340 -7.12 11.78 -19.64
C ASP A 340 -6.06 12.08 -18.57
N VAL A 341 -5.88 11.17 -17.61
CA VAL A 341 -5.02 11.38 -16.45
C VAL A 341 -4.18 10.13 -16.20
N VAL A 342 -2.95 10.34 -15.77
CA VAL A 342 -2.10 9.27 -15.22
C VAL A 342 -1.61 9.70 -13.84
N PHE A 343 -1.75 8.81 -12.86
CA PHE A 343 -1.27 9.01 -11.50
C PHE A 343 -0.24 7.94 -11.15
N ILE A 344 0.98 8.37 -10.82
CA ILE A 344 2.06 7.51 -10.29
C ILE A 344 2.37 7.96 -8.87
N GLY A 345 2.13 7.08 -7.88
CA GLY A 345 2.27 7.42 -6.48
C GLY A 345 1.55 6.41 -5.57
N SER A 346 1.15 6.85 -4.39
CA SER A 346 0.45 6.08 -3.35
C SER A 346 1.39 5.18 -2.51
N CYS A 347 0.88 4.66 -1.39
CA CYS A 347 1.60 3.68 -0.58
C CYS A 347 1.90 2.37 -1.33
N THR A 348 1.20 2.12 -2.43
CA THR A 348 1.41 0.93 -3.27
C THR A 348 2.65 1.09 -4.15
N ASN A 349 2.74 2.19 -4.92
CA ASN A 349 3.79 2.39 -5.93
C ASN A 349 4.29 3.85 -5.98
N GLY A 350 4.63 4.41 -4.82
CA GLY A 350 5.28 5.72 -4.69
C GLY A 350 6.69 5.65 -4.12
N ARG A 351 7.35 4.48 -4.16
CA ARG A 351 8.71 4.26 -3.65
C ARG A 351 9.74 4.55 -4.73
N LEU A 352 11.01 4.55 -4.35
CA LEU A 352 12.09 4.94 -5.25
C LEU A 352 12.20 4.02 -6.48
N GLU A 353 12.06 2.71 -6.31
CA GLU A 353 12.09 1.75 -7.42
C GLU A 353 10.92 1.94 -8.39
N ASP A 354 9.73 2.30 -7.90
CA ASP A 354 8.57 2.63 -8.74
C ASP A 354 8.84 3.86 -9.61
N LEU A 355 9.49 4.87 -9.04
CA LEU A 355 9.88 6.09 -9.76
C LEU A 355 10.96 5.79 -10.79
N HIS A 356 11.94 4.93 -10.49
CA HIS A 356 12.91 4.44 -11.47
C HIS A 356 12.23 3.71 -12.63
N ALA A 357 11.25 2.85 -12.33
CA ALA A 357 10.48 2.15 -13.36
C ALA A 357 9.75 3.13 -14.30
N ALA A 358 9.05 4.11 -13.75
CA ALA A 358 8.38 5.14 -14.53
C ALA A 358 9.37 5.98 -15.36
N ALA A 359 10.49 6.41 -14.75
CA ALA A 359 11.52 7.21 -15.41
C ALA A 359 12.17 6.47 -16.57
N ARG A 360 12.38 5.16 -16.47
CA ARG A 360 12.92 4.33 -17.55
C ARG A 360 12.06 4.41 -18.82
N VAL A 361 10.75 4.46 -18.68
CA VAL A 361 9.82 4.60 -19.80
C VAL A 361 9.74 6.05 -20.29
N LEU A 362 9.72 7.03 -19.37
CA LEU A 362 9.52 8.44 -19.71
C LEU A 362 10.75 9.14 -20.28
N LYS A 363 11.98 8.63 -20.01
CA LYS A 363 13.24 9.27 -20.38
C LYS A 363 13.32 9.55 -21.89
N GLY A 364 13.51 10.81 -22.25
CA GLY A 364 13.62 11.27 -23.64
C GLY A 364 12.29 11.30 -24.42
N ARG A 365 11.15 11.06 -23.73
CA ARG A 365 9.81 11.05 -24.34
C ARG A 365 8.95 12.15 -23.72
N LYS A 366 7.82 12.44 -24.35
CA LYS A 366 6.84 13.45 -23.88
C LYS A 366 5.51 12.78 -23.58
N VAL A 367 4.83 13.28 -22.57
CA VAL A 367 3.43 12.94 -22.28
C VAL A 367 2.56 13.40 -23.47
N ALA A 368 1.59 12.58 -23.85
CA ALA A 368 0.67 12.89 -24.95
C ALA A 368 -0.12 14.17 -24.67
N LYS A 369 -0.36 14.94 -25.74
CA LYS A 369 -1.16 16.16 -25.63
C LYS A 369 -2.55 15.86 -25.10
N GLY A 370 -2.97 16.57 -24.05
CA GLY A 370 -4.27 16.41 -23.39
C GLY A 370 -4.27 15.41 -22.23
N VAL A 371 -3.18 14.68 -22.01
CA VAL A 371 -3.02 13.82 -20.81
C VAL A 371 -2.30 14.60 -19.72
N ARG A 372 -2.84 14.54 -18.50
CA ARG A 372 -2.18 15.04 -17.29
C ARG A 372 -1.46 13.89 -16.59
N LEU A 373 -0.15 13.97 -16.46
CA LEU A 373 0.65 13.02 -15.67
C LEU A 373 1.02 13.65 -14.33
N LEU A 374 0.56 13.04 -13.23
CA LEU A 374 0.88 13.43 -11.87
C LEU A 374 1.79 12.39 -11.22
N ILE A 375 2.96 12.81 -10.74
CA ILE A 375 3.92 11.94 -10.04
C ILE A 375 4.13 12.45 -8.61
N VAL A 376 3.80 11.60 -7.64
CA VAL A 376 3.81 11.92 -6.22
C VAL A 376 4.68 10.92 -5.47
N PRO A 377 5.88 11.33 -4.99
CA PRO A 377 6.71 10.46 -4.18
C PRO A 377 6.03 10.12 -2.86
N GLY A 378 6.28 8.94 -2.33
CA GLY A 378 5.59 8.46 -1.14
C GLY A 378 6.07 9.08 0.17
N SER A 379 7.30 9.62 0.19
CA SER A 379 7.86 10.34 1.33
C SER A 379 8.77 11.47 0.89
N GLN A 380 9.09 12.38 1.80
CA GLN A 380 10.10 13.42 1.57
C GLN A 380 11.50 12.82 1.36
N GLN A 381 11.78 11.65 1.92
CA GLN A 381 13.03 10.94 1.67
C GLN A 381 13.07 10.40 0.24
N VAL A 382 12.02 9.70 -0.21
CA VAL A 382 11.90 9.24 -1.61
C VAL A 382 12.03 10.41 -2.59
N LYS A 383 11.42 11.56 -2.27
CA LYS A 383 11.53 12.77 -3.11
C LYS A 383 12.98 13.21 -3.25
N ARG A 384 13.69 13.36 -2.14
CA ARG A 384 15.12 13.78 -2.17
C ARG A 384 15.99 12.77 -2.93
N ASP A 385 15.78 11.47 -2.70
CA ASP A 385 16.55 10.42 -3.37
C ASP A 385 16.28 10.40 -4.87
N ALA A 386 15.03 10.60 -5.29
CA ALA A 386 14.64 10.72 -6.69
C ALA A 386 15.25 11.97 -7.36
N GLU A 387 15.27 13.11 -6.66
CA GLU A 387 15.91 14.36 -7.14
C GLU A 387 17.42 14.18 -7.26
N ALA A 388 18.05 13.58 -6.25
CA ALA A 388 19.49 13.28 -6.28
C ALA A 388 19.88 12.31 -7.40
N ALA A 389 19.00 11.36 -7.74
CA ALA A 389 19.17 10.43 -8.86
C ALA A 389 18.83 11.05 -10.23
N GLY A 390 18.40 12.32 -10.30
CA GLY A 390 18.01 13.00 -11.52
C GLY A 390 16.66 12.59 -12.11
N LEU A 391 15.84 11.82 -11.37
CA LEU A 391 14.54 11.34 -11.85
C LEU A 391 13.54 12.49 -12.02
N ALA A 392 13.55 13.46 -11.10
CA ALA A 392 12.69 14.63 -11.16
C ALA A 392 12.84 15.40 -12.49
N GLN A 393 14.06 15.56 -12.98
CA GLN A 393 14.31 16.22 -14.26
C GLN A 393 13.73 15.45 -15.44
N ILE A 394 13.84 14.09 -15.42
CA ILE A 394 13.23 13.23 -16.44
C ILE A 394 11.70 13.43 -16.48
N PHE A 395 11.07 13.51 -15.31
CA PHE A 395 9.62 13.70 -15.21
C PHE A 395 9.19 15.08 -15.70
N LEU A 396 9.88 16.13 -15.28
CA LEU A 396 9.62 17.50 -15.72
C LEU A 396 9.85 17.65 -17.24
N ASP A 397 10.93 17.09 -17.76
CA ASP A 397 11.21 17.08 -19.21
C ASP A 397 10.12 16.33 -19.98
N ALA A 398 9.56 15.25 -19.42
CA ALA A 398 8.43 14.55 -20.03
C ALA A 398 7.13 15.36 -20.00
N GLY A 399 7.01 16.38 -19.15
CA GLY A 399 5.82 17.21 -18.98
C GLY A 399 4.92 16.75 -17.84
N ALA A 400 5.46 16.01 -16.85
CA ALA A 400 4.74 15.59 -15.67
C ALA A 400 4.68 16.69 -14.60
N ASP A 401 3.61 16.66 -13.79
CA ASP A 401 3.49 17.40 -12.53
C ASP A 401 4.30 16.65 -11.45
N TRP A 402 5.53 17.11 -11.14
CA TRP A 402 6.31 16.60 -10.01
C TRP A 402 5.89 17.26 -8.70
N ARG A 403 5.56 16.44 -7.70
CA ARG A 403 4.86 16.89 -6.49
C ARG A 403 5.66 16.66 -5.20
N GLU A 404 5.18 17.23 -4.10
CA GLU A 404 5.56 16.86 -2.74
C GLU A 404 4.90 15.56 -2.31
N SER A 405 5.46 14.90 -1.28
CA SER A 405 4.95 13.61 -0.80
C SER A 405 3.55 13.69 -0.19
N GLY A 406 2.76 12.63 -0.36
CA GLY A 406 1.43 12.47 0.20
C GLY A 406 0.58 11.46 -0.55
N CYS A 407 -0.62 11.20 -0.06
CA CYS A 407 -1.56 10.25 -0.70
C CYS A 407 -2.17 10.81 -1.99
N SER A 408 -2.36 12.12 -2.12
CA SER A 408 -2.82 12.81 -3.32
C SER A 408 -4.05 12.14 -3.96
N MET A 409 -4.03 11.89 -5.26
CA MET A 409 -5.11 11.24 -6.01
C MET A 409 -5.46 9.82 -5.53
N CYS A 410 -4.65 9.18 -4.70
CA CYS A 410 -5.02 7.85 -4.19
C CYS A 410 -6.38 7.87 -3.48
N LEU A 411 -6.69 8.95 -2.76
CA LEU A 411 -7.97 9.17 -2.07
C LEU A 411 -8.64 10.50 -2.44
N GLY A 412 -7.86 11.49 -2.94
CA GLY A 412 -8.38 12.79 -3.36
C GLY A 412 -8.80 13.73 -2.22
N MET A 413 -8.43 13.46 -0.98
CA MET A 413 -8.81 14.28 0.18
C MET A 413 -8.11 15.65 0.22
N ASN A 414 -7.05 15.83 -0.53
CA ASN A 414 -6.29 17.08 -0.62
C ASN A 414 -6.68 17.97 -1.82
N GLY A 415 -7.73 17.59 -2.57
CA GLY A 415 -8.18 18.31 -3.75
C GLY A 415 -7.51 17.91 -5.07
N ASP A 416 -6.57 16.96 -5.05
CA ASP A 416 -6.05 16.35 -6.29
C ASP A 416 -7.08 15.35 -6.81
N LEU A 417 -7.92 15.79 -7.75
CA LEU A 417 -9.06 15.02 -8.25
C LEU A 417 -8.98 14.79 -9.77
N VAL A 418 -9.66 13.75 -10.20
CA VAL A 418 -9.99 13.46 -11.60
C VAL A 418 -11.40 13.94 -11.89
N GLU A 419 -11.60 14.65 -12.97
CA GLU A 419 -12.90 15.17 -13.37
C GLU A 419 -13.89 14.06 -13.73
N LYS A 420 -15.18 14.36 -13.57
CA LYS A 420 -16.29 13.46 -13.92
C LYS A 420 -16.21 12.98 -15.36
N GLY A 421 -16.34 11.66 -15.55
CA GLY A 421 -16.32 11.02 -16.85
C GLY A 421 -14.92 10.78 -17.44
N LYS A 422 -13.87 11.33 -16.82
CA LYS A 422 -12.49 11.17 -17.27
C LYS A 422 -11.90 9.83 -16.82
N TYR A 423 -10.99 9.29 -17.64
CA TYR A 423 -10.27 8.05 -17.37
C TYR A 423 -8.89 8.35 -16.77
N SER A 424 -8.59 7.68 -15.67
CA SER A 424 -7.28 7.72 -15.02
C SER A 424 -6.63 6.34 -15.04
N VAL A 425 -5.40 6.23 -15.53
CA VAL A 425 -4.53 5.08 -15.27
C VAL A 425 -3.71 5.38 -14.02
N SER A 426 -3.80 4.52 -13.00
CA SER A 426 -3.31 4.81 -11.67
C SER A 426 -2.52 3.66 -11.06
N THR A 427 -1.42 3.98 -10.39
CA THR A 427 -0.66 3.00 -9.60
C THR A 427 -1.19 2.85 -8.16
N SER A 428 -2.30 3.50 -7.82
CA SER A 428 -2.98 3.32 -6.53
C SER A 428 -3.52 1.88 -6.35
N ASN A 429 -4.20 1.63 -5.24
CA ASN A 429 -4.61 0.29 -4.84
C ASN A 429 -6.12 0.02 -5.05
N ARG A 430 -6.95 1.05 -5.15
CA ARG A 430 -8.41 0.95 -5.27
C ARG A 430 -8.95 1.79 -6.40
N ASN A 431 -10.01 1.29 -7.04
CA ASN A 431 -10.67 1.91 -8.19
C ASN A 431 -12.21 1.85 -8.11
N PHE A 432 -12.78 1.82 -6.90
CA PHE A 432 -14.23 1.87 -6.78
C PHE A 432 -14.79 3.20 -7.30
N GLU A 433 -16.09 3.24 -7.59
CA GLU A 433 -16.79 4.40 -8.12
C GLU A 433 -16.49 5.67 -7.32
N GLY A 434 -15.99 6.70 -7.98
CA GLY A 434 -15.68 7.99 -7.36
C GLY A 434 -14.40 8.07 -6.53
N ARG A 435 -13.56 7.02 -6.48
CA ARG A 435 -12.34 6.99 -5.65
C ARG A 435 -11.41 8.16 -5.86
N GLN A 436 -11.19 8.58 -7.10
CA GLN A 436 -10.32 9.70 -7.47
C GLN A 436 -11.09 10.99 -7.82
N GLY A 437 -12.38 11.02 -7.53
CA GLY A 437 -13.28 12.14 -7.82
C GLY A 437 -14.67 11.62 -8.23
N VAL A 438 -15.70 12.41 -7.96
CA VAL A 438 -17.08 12.02 -8.26
C VAL A 438 -17.25 11.75 -9.76
N GLY A 439 -17.63 10.51 -10.11
CA GLY A 439 -17.80 10.07 -11.51
C GLY A 439 -16.50 9.87 -12.28
N ALA A 440 -15.34 9.91 -11.61
CA ALA A 440 -14.05 9.53 -12.21
C ALA A 440 -13.95 8.03 -12.43
N ARG A 441 -13.27 7.63 -13.49
CA ARG A 441 -13.09 6.24 -13.92
C ARG A 441 -11.63 5.84 -13.78
N THR A 442 -11.31 5.00 -12.80
CA THR A 442 -9.93 4.64 -12.45
C THR A 442 -9.59 3.23 -12.91
N LEU A 443 -8.46 3.11 -13.60
CA LEU A 443 -7.87 1.87 -14.07
C LEU A 443 -6.55 1.64 -13.32
N LEU A 444 -6.44 0.53 -12.58
CA LEU A 444 -5.21 0.20 -11.84
C LEU A 444 -4.22 -0.50 -12.76
N ALA A 445 -2.97 -0.06 -12.72
CA ALA A 445 -1.88 -0.62 -13.50
C ALA A 445 -0.52 -0.43 -12.80
N SER A 446 0.52 -1.05 -13.32
CA SER A 446 1.90 -0.89 -12.84
C SER A 446 2.49 0.48 -13.24
N PRO A 447 3.59 0.93 -12.58
CA PRO A 447 4.30 2.14 -12.98
C PRO A 447 4.76 2.13 -14.44
N TYR A 448 5.18 0.98 -14.97
CA TYR A 448 5.55 0.84 -16.39
C TYR A 448 4.35 1.08 -17.30
N THR A 449 3.22 0.42 -17.05
CA THR A 449 1.99 0.58 -17.84
C THR A 449 1.43 2.00 -17.74
N ALA A 450 1.45 2.59 -16.55
CA ALA A 450 1.00 3.97 -16.35
C ALA A 450 1.86 4.96 -17.15
N ALA A 451 3.18 4.84 -17.09
CA ALA A 451 4.11 5.70 -17.84
C ALA A 451 3.97 5.51 -19.36
N ALA A 452 3.84 4.27 -19.84
CA ALA A 452 3.63 3.97 -21.26
C ALA A 452 2.32 4.59 -21.76
N SER A 453 1.25 4.45 -20.99
CA SER A 453 -0.05 5.03 -21.32
C SER A 453 -0.02 6.56 -21.33
N ALA A 454 0.76 7.20 -20.45
CA ALA A 454 0.92 8.64 -20.44
C ALA A 454 1.56 9.17 -21.76
N ILE A 455 2.54 8.44 -22.28
CA ILE A 455 3.20 8.78 -23.55
C ILE A 455 2.28 8.58 -24.73
N ALA A 456 1.53 7.46 -24.75
CA ALA A 456 0.66 7.08 -25.85
C ALA A 456 -0.65 7.90 -25.92
N GLY A 457 -1.13 8.43 -24.80
CA GLY A 457 -2.45 9.07 -24.67
C GLY A 457 -3.62 8.08 -24.61
N HIS A 458 -3.30 6.80 -24.54
CA HIS A 458 -4.23 5.68 -24.42
C HIS A 458 -3.57 4.53 -23.68
N ILE A 459 -4.34 3.52 -23.29
CA ILE A 459 -3.81 2.32 -22.64
C ILE A 459 -2.82 1.64 -23.58
N ALA A 460 -1.57 1.49 -23.15
CA ALA A 460 -0.45 0.99 -23.95
C ALA A 460 0.32 -0.12 -23.23
N ASP A 461 0.84 -1.09 -23.97
CA ASP A 461 1.70 -2.15 -23.47
C ASP A 461 3.10 -1.58 -23.19
N PRO A 462 3.58 -1.61 -21.95
CA PRO A 462 4.88 -1.03 -21.61
C PRO A 462 6.06 -1.76 -22.25
N ARG A 463 5.88 -3.02 -22.66
CA ARG A 463 6.95 -3.84 -23.27
C ARG A 463 7.43 -3.30 -24.62
N GLU A 464 6.60 -2.50 -25.29
CA GLU A 464 6.96 -1.85 -26.55
C GLU A 464 7.93 -0.66 -26.34
N LEU A 465 8.10 -0.20 -25.10
CA LEU A 465 8.91 0.98 -24.75
C LEU A 465 10.11 0.66 -23.83
N LEU A 466 10.26 -0.58 -23.38
CA LEU A 466 11.35 -1.06 -22.53
C LEU A 466 12.46 -1.65 -23.35
#